data_3b1597d8a70822108aafaccdc696c168
#
_entry.id   3b1597d8a70822108aafaccdc696c168
#
_cell.length_a   1.000
_cell.length_b   1.000
_cell.length_c   1.000
_cell.angle_alpha   90.00
_cell.angle_beta   90.00
_cell.angle_gamma   90.00
#
_symmetry.space_group_name_H-M   'P 1'
#
loop_
_entity.id
_entity.type
_entity.pdbx_description
1 polymer ?
#
loop_
_entity_poly.entity_id
_entity_poly.type
_entity_poly.pdbx_seq_one_letter_code
_entity_poly.pdbx_strand_id
1 'polypeptide(L)'
;TTTVRFESATVPMARLAALFRTLESNHLTPELTDAVAEVWVRLSATRTEMLLGVDLFHRIEQVPFTDLNPEDKPHQELTVENFVRAGVRLGEEDRAHMATIEAELTALSTSFSRALGTDTRELAVHLGEADELKGLSEDQIAAAATRAGERDESGYLLGLNNFTQQLVLGPLESAATREHVLRNSMARGARGGDGDTRAQVSDITALRALQAKLLGYPSYSSYAIDNQTAGGPDAAADIVSSLIAPANAQLAAELD
;
A
#
# COMPACT_ATOMS: atom_id res chain seq x y z
N THR A 1 -29.97 -5.67 13.77
CA THR A 1 -29.98 -6.18 12.36
C THR A 1 -28.83 -7.12 12.13
N THR A 2 -28.85 -7.91 11.04
CA THR A 2 -27.77 -8.80 10.62
C THR A 2 -26.48 -8.00 10.35
N THR A 3 -26.60 -6.84 9.71
CA THR A 3 -25.50 -5.94 9.39
C THR A 3 -24.76 -5.46 10.64
N VAL A 4 -25.48 -4.99 11.66
CA VAL A 4 -24.89 -4.55 12.94
C VAL A 4 -24.12 -5.68 13.64
N ARG A 5 -24.67 -6.91 13.61
CA ARG A 5 -23.98 -8.08 14.17
C ARG A 5 -22.73 -8.45 13.40
N PHE A 6 -22.80 -8.39 12.09
CA PHE A 6 -21.66 -8.61 11.20
C PHE A 6 -20.53 -7.61 11.49
N GLU A 7 -20.85 -6.33 11.57
CA GLU A 7 -19.87 -5.29 11.91
C GLU A 7 -19.28 -5.48 13.30
N SER A 8 -20.12 -5.70 14.29
CA SER A 8 -19.65 -5.94 15.66
C SER A 8 -18.71 -7.15 15.73
N ALA A 9 -18.96 -8.19 14.93
CA ALA A 9 -18.09 -9.36 14.84
C ALA A 9 -16.75 -9.07 14.15
N THR A 10 -16.71 -8.10 13.21
CA THR A 10 -15.49 -7.74 12.46
C THR A 10 -14.62 -6.70 13.16
N VAL A 11 -15.16 -5.95 14.14
CA VAL A 11 -14.42 -4.92 14.89
C VAL A 11 -13.13 -5.45 15.55
N PRO A 12 -13.10 -6.60 16.23
CA PRO A 12 -11.85 -7.12 16.81
C PRO A 12 -10.78 -7.39 15.76
N MET A 13 -11.18 -7.92 14.60
CA MET A 13 -10.27 -8.17 13.47
C MET A 13 -9.72 -6.87 12.88
N ALA A 14 -10.58 -5.84 12.71
CA ALA A 14 -10.17 -4.53 12.25
C ALA A 14 -9.20 -3.84 13.21
N ARG A 15 -9.44 -3.94 14.53
CA ARG A 15 -8.54 -3.42 15.57
C ARG A 15 -7.19 -4.13 15.56
N LEU A 16 -7.18 -5.44 15.41
CA LEU A 16 -5.95 -6.21 15.29
C LEU A 16 -5.16 -5.82 14.05
N ALA A 17 -5.83 -5.71 12.90
CA ALA A 17 -5.22 -5.24 11.65
C ALA A 17 -4.61 -3.84 11.80
N ALA A 18 -5.31 -2.90 12.45
CA ALA A 18 -4.81 -1.55 12.71
C ALA A 18 -3.58 -1.56 13.62
N LEU A 19 -3.57 -2.38 14.68
CA LEU A 19 -2.41 -2.55 15.57
C LEU A 19 -1.19 -3.07 14.79
N PHE A 20 -1.35 -4.15 14.02
CA PHE A 20 -0.26 -4.71 13.24
C PHE A 20 0.27 -3.72 12.19
N ARG A 21 -0.61 -2.98 11.52
CA ARG A 21 -0.21 -1.93 10.58
C ARG A 21 0.62 -0.82 11.24
N THR A 22 0.25 -0.43 12.46
CA THR A 22 0.99 0.56 13.25
C THR A 22 2.36 0.02 13.65
N LEU A 23 2.46 -1.22 14.09
CA LEU A 23 3.74 -1.86 14.44
C LEU A 23 4.63 -1.99 13.20
N GLU A 24 4.09 -2.43 12.08
CA GLU A 24 4.80 -2.56 10.80
C GLU A 24 5.38 -1.22 10.32
N SER A 25 4.65 -0.12 10.51
CA SER A 25 5.10 1.20 10.07
C SER A 25 6.16 1.86 10.98
N ASN A 26 6.29 1.42 12.24
CA ASN A 26 7.11 2.12 13.23
C ASN A 26 8.21 1.25 13.87
N HIS A 27 8.05 -0.06 13.92
CA HIS A 27 8.92 -0.97 14.69
C HIS A 27 9.20 -2.28 13.96
N LEU A 28 9.77 -2.21 12.76
CA LEU A 28 10.12 -3.42 11.99
C LEU A 28 11.42 -4.02 12.50
N THR A 29 11.32 -5.04 13.36
CA THR A 29 12.41 -6.02 13.54
C THR A 29 12.21 -7.21 12.57
N PRO A 30 13.26 -7.99 12.26
CA PRO A 30 13.11 -9.17 11.41
C PRO A 30 12.04 -10.16 11.92
N GLU A 31 12.03 -10.42 13.23
CA GLU A 31 11.07 -11.33 13.87
C GLU A 31 9.64 -10.81 13.76
N LEU A 32 9.45 -9.50 13.93
CA LEU A 32 8.14 -8.87 13.79
C LEU A 32 7.67 -8.89 12.34
N THR A 33 8.57 -8.71 11.38
CA THR A 33 8.26 -8.76 9.95
C THR A 33 7.65 -10.11 9.56
N ASP A 34 8.23 -11.22 10.04
CA ASP A 34 7.73 -12.57 9.76
C ASP A 34 6.38 -12.83 10.42
N ALA A 35 6.21 -12.45 11.69
CA ALA A 35 4.95 -12.59 12.41
C ALA A 35 3.83 -11.75 11.78
N VAL A 36 4.12 -10.53 11.36
CA VAL A 36 3.17 -9.63 10.68
C VAL A 36 2.75 -10.22 9.33
N ALA A 37 3.69 -10.77 8.56
CA ALA A 37 3.38 -11.41 7.28
C ALA A 37 2.41 -12.60 7.45
N GLU A 38 2.62 -13.45 8.46
CA GLU A 38 1.71 -14.57 8.77
C GLU A 38 0.31 -14.07 9.18
N VAL A 39 0.24 -13.02 9.99
CA VAL A 39 -1.03 -12.43 10.40
C VAL A 39 -1.78 -11.85 9.21
N TRP A 40 -1.11 -11.15 8.29
CA TRP A 40 -1.76 -10.62 7.09
C TRP A 40 -2.32 -11.72 6.18
N VAL A 41 -1.62 -12.83 5.99
CA VAL A 41 -2.12 -13.98 5.22
C VAL A 41 -3.40 -14.54 5.86
N ARG A 42 -3.43 -14.73 7.17
CA ARG A 42 -4.61 -15.24 7.90
C ARG A 42 -5.78 -14.26 7.86
N LEU A 43 -5.53 -12.96 8.07
CA LEU A 43 -6.56 -11.92 8.00
C LEU A 43 -7.16 -11.83 6.60
N SER A 44 -6.32 -11.89 5.57
CA SER A 44 -6.77 -11.86 4.18
C SER A 44 -7.62 -13.08 3.85
N ALA A 45 -7.17 -14.28 4.22
CA ALA A 45 -7.93 -15.52 4.00
C ALA A 45 -9.30 -15.48 4.70
N THR A 46 -9.36 -15.06 5.97
CA THR A 46 -10.61 -14.92 6.71
C THR A 46 -11.54 -13.88 6.07
N ARG A 47 -10.98 -12.75 5.61
CA ARG A 47 -11.77 -11.73 4.92
C ARG A 47 -12.33 -12.24 3.60
N THR A 48 -11.53 -12.94 2.81
CA THR A 48 -11.94 -13.51 1.54
C THR A 48 -13.05 -14.55 1.75
N GLU A 49 -12.88 -15.49 2.68
CA GLU A 49 -13.91 -16.47 3.02
C GLU A 49 -15.23 -15.79 3.43
N MET A 50 -15.14 -14.78 4.27
CA MET A 50 -16.30 -14.01 4.73
C MET A 50 -17.01 -13.28 3.58
N LEU A 51 -16.26 -12.55 2.72
CA LEU A 51 -16.84 -11.76 1.64
C LEU A 51 -17.34 -12.60 0.46
N LEU A 52 -16.84 -13.82 0.28
CA LEU A 52 -17.34 -14.79 -0.70
C LEU A 52 -18.44 -15.69 -0.15
N GLY A 53 -18.81 -15.54 1.13
CA GLY A 53 -19.80 -16.35 1.82
C GLY A 53 -21.24 -16.01 1.38
N VAL A 54 -21.79 -16.86 0.49
CA VAL A 54 -23.12 -16.65 -0.12
C VAL A 54 -24.26 -16.58 0.92
N ASP A 55 -24.24 -17.45 1.91
CA ASP A 55 -25.27 -17.49 2.95
C ASP A 55 -25.28 -16.22 3.81
N LEU A 56 -24.08 -15.69 4.13
CA LEU A 56 -23.94 -14.45 4.86
C LEU A 56 -24.41 -13.29 4.00
N PHE A 57 -24.01 -13.24 2.74
CA PHE A 57 -24.42 -12.23 1.79
C PHE A 57 -25.95 -12.16 1.65
N HIS A 58 -26.63 -13.27 1.45
CA HIS A 58 -28.08 -13.31 1.36
C HIS A 58 -28.77 -12.77 2.62
N ARG A 59 -28.25 -13.03 3.81
CA ARG A 59 -28.81 -12.48 5.04
C ARG A 59 -28.61 -10.96 5.15
N ILE A 60 -27.51 -10.45 4.64
CA ILE A 60 -27.22 -9.00 4.62
C ILE A 60 -28.08 -8.32 3.55
N GLU A 61 -28.16 -8.88 2.35
CA GLU A 61 -28.94 -8.33 1.23
C GLU A 61 -30.44 -8.28 1.54
N GLN A 62 -30.96 -9.22 2.33
CA GLN A 62 -32.37 -9.28 2.73
C GLN A 62 -32.78 -8.27 3.82
N VAL A 63 -31.85 -7.48 4.37
CA VAL A 63 -32.20 -6.44 5.36
C VAL A 63 -33.00 -5.34 4.66
N PRO A 64 -34.29 -5.12 5.04
CA PRO A 64 -35.13 -4.14 4.35
C PRO A 64 -34.63 -2.72 4.59
N PHE A 65 -34.45 -1.96 3.53
CA PHE A 65 -34.08 -0.53 3.62
C PHE A 65 -35.10 0.33 4.36
N THR A 66 -36.37 -0.11 4.40
CA THR A 66 -37.47 0.55 5.14
C THR A 66 -37.23 0.52 6.65
N ASP A 67 -36.51 -0.47 7.14
CA ASP A 67 -36.28 -0.68 8.57
C ASP A 67 -35.00 0.01 9.06
N LEU A 68 -34.30 0.73 8.17
CA LEU A 68 -33.05 1.43 8.45
C LEU A 68 -33.27 2.93 8.63
N ASN A 69 -32.54 3.52 9.57
CA ASN A 69 -32.42 4.96 9.66
C ASN A 69 -31.79 5.55 8.40
N PRO A 70 -32.04 6.82 8.05
CA PRO A 70 -31.41 7.45 6.89
C PRO A 70 -29.89 7.38 6.90
N GLU A 71 -29.25 7.41 8.07
CA GLU A 71 -27.81 7.33 8.25
C GLU A 71 -27.27 5.90 8.04
N ASP A 72 -28.07 4.87 8.32
CA ASP A 72 -27.67 3.47 8.17
C ASP A 72 -27.79 2.95 6.73
N LYS A 73 -28.59 3.63 5.87
CA LYS A 73 -28.81 3.20 4.49
C LYS A 73 -27.52 3.19 3.63
N PRO A 74 -26.74 4.28 3.57
CA PRO A 74 -25.49 4.30 2.83
C PRO A 74 -24.50 3.23 3.33
N HIS A 75 -24.53 2.94 4.62
CA HIS A 75 -23.67 1.94 5.23
C HIS A 75 -24.09 0.51 4.83
N GLN A 76 -25.39 0.22 4.79
CA GLN A 76 -25.91 -1.03 4.26
C GLN A 76 -25.57 -1.21 2.78
N GLU A 77 -25.72 -0.15 1.95
CA GLU A 77 -25.35 -0.14 0.54
C GLU A 77 -23.88 -0.46 0.35
N LEU A 78 -23.00 0.22 1.09
CA LEU A 78 -21.55 -0.03 1.06
C LEU A 78 -21.21 -1.45 1.49
N THR A 79 -21.89 -1.99 2.49
CA THR A 79 -21.68 -3.36 2.94
C THR A 79 -22.04 -4.35 1.83
N VAL A 80 -23.21 -4.23 1.21
CA VAL A 80 -23.63 -5.05 0.07
C VAL A 80 -22.65 -4.92 -1.10
N GLU A 81 -22.26 -3.70 -1.43
CA GLU A 81 -21.28 -3.41 -2.48
C GLU A 81 -19.94 -4.12 -2.25
N ASN A 82 -19.43 -4.10 -1.02
CA ASN A 82 -18.18 -4.78 -0.67
C ASN A 82 -18.22 -6.29 -0.95
N PHE A 83 -19.33 -6.96 -0.65
CA PHE A 83 -19.53 -8.37 -0.99
C PHE A 83 -19.60 -8.60 -2.51
N VAL A 84 -20.35 -7.76 -3.22
CA VAL A 84 -20.49 -7.84 -4.68
C VAL A 84 -19.16 -7.62 -5.36
N ARG A 85 -18.39 -6.62 -4.94
CA ARG A 85 -17.06 -6.32 -5.46
C ARG A 85 -16.04 -7.41 -5.14
N ALA A 86 -16.20 -8.13 -4.05
CA ALA A 86 -15.39 -9.31 -3.75
C ALA A 86 -15.71 -10.50 -4.67
N GLY A 87 -16.89 -10.52 -5.33
CA GLY A 87 -17.27 -11.57 -6.26
C GLY A 87 -18.29 -12.57 -5.71
N VAL A 88 -19.04 -12.24 -4.62
CA VAL A 88 -20.01 -13.16 -4.02
C VAL A 88 -21.10 -13.63 -4.99
N ARG A 89 -21.44 -12.81 -5.99
CA ARG A 89 -22.44 -13.13 -7.02
C ARG A 89 -21.91 -13.98 -8.19
N LEU A 90 -20.61 -14.27 -8.22
CA LEU A 90 -20.04 -15.17 -9.21
C LEU A 90 -20.54 -16.62 -9.04
N GLY A 91 -20.46 -17.41 -10.09
CA GLY A 91 -20.64 -18.85 -10.02
C GLY A 91 -19.65 -19.52 -9.06
N GLU A 92 -19.94 -20.75 -8.61
CA GLU A 92 -19.11 -21.45 -7.61
C GLU A 92 -17.66 -21.61 -8.06
N GLU A 93 -17.44 -21.98 -9.33
CA GLU A 93 -16.11 -22.12 -9.92
C GLU A 93 -15.34 -20.78 -9.96
N ASP A 94 -15.99 -19.71 -10.41
CA ASP A 94 -15.39 -18.38 -10.48
C ASP A 94 -15.10 -17.80 -9.09
N ARG A 95 -15.94 -18.10 -8.08
CA ARG A 95 -15.66 -17.73 -6.68
C ARG A 95 -14.45 -18.45 -6.13
N ALA A 96 -14.32 -19.76 -6.43
CA ALA A 96 -13.13 -20.51 -6.02
C ALA A 96 -11.86 -19.96 -6.68
N HIS A 97 -11.96 -19.60 -7.97
CA HIS A 97 -10.88 -18.95 -8.70
C HIS A 97 -10.55 -17.57 -8.10
N MET A 98 -11.56 -16.76 -7.77
CA MET A 98 -11.35 -15.46 -7.10
C MET A 98 -10.65 -15.64 -5.76
N ALA A 99 -11.00 -16.62 -4.94
CA ALA A 99 -10.33 -16.90 -3.68
C ALA A 99 -8.84 -17.25 -3.87
N THR A 100 -8.52 -17.99 -4.93
CA THR A 100 -7.15 -18.31 -5.32
C THR A 100 -6.38 -17.05 -5.70
N ILE A 101 -6.95 -16.20 -6.56
CA ILE A 101 -6.35 -14.91 -6.97
C ILE A 101 -6.07 -14.03 -5.76
N GLU A 102 -6.99 -13.90 -4.83
CA GLU A 102 -6.82 -13.10 -3.60
C GLU A 102 -5.70 -13.64 -2.71
N ALA A 103 -5.59 -14.96 -2.57
CA ALA A 103 -4.51 -15.59 -1.82
C ALA A 103 -3.13 -15.32 -2.48
N GLU A 104 -3.03 -15.45 -3.79
CA GLU A 104 -1.81 -15.19 -4.55
C GLU A 104 -1.43 -13.69 -4.50
N LEU A 105 -2.40 -12.78 -4.66
CA LEU A 105 -2.18 -11.34 -4.53
C LEU A 105 -1.68 -10.97 -3.12
N THR A 106 -2.22 -11.61 -2.08
CA THR A 106 -1.76 -11.39 -0.71
C THR A 106 -0.32 -11.87 -0.51
N ALA A 107 0.02 -13.05 -1.00
CA ALA A 107 1.37 -13.61 -0.91
C ALA A 107 2.38 -12.74 -1.67
N LEU A 108 2.06 -12.33 -2.90
CA LEU A 108 2.91 -11.47 -3.71
C LEU A 108 3.08 -10.07 -3.10
N SER A 109 2.01 -9.47 -2.57
CA SER A 109 2.09 -8.16 -1.92
C SER A 109 2.95 -8.20 -0.66
N THR A 110 2.86 -9.28 0.12
CA THR A 110 3.69 -9.51 1.30
C THR A 110 5.17 -9.67 0.91
N SER A 111 5.44 -10.50 -0.11
CA SER A 111 6.79 -10.69 -0.66
C SER A 111 7.36 -9.40 -1.23
N PHE A 112 6.58 -8.63 -1.97
CA PHE A 112 6.95 -7.31 -2.49
C PHE A 112 7.36 -6.35 -1.37
N SER A 113 6.51 -6.22 -0.34
CA SER A 113 6.77 -5.31 0.78
C SER A 113 8.04 -5.70 1.54
N ARG A 114 8.27 -7.02 1.74
CA ARG A 114 9.47 -7.53 2.39
C ARG A 114 10.74 -7.22 1.55
N ALA A 115 10.72 -7.54 0.26
CA ALA A 115 11.84 -7.28 -0.64
C ALA A 115 12.18 -5.79 -0.72
N LEU A 116 11.17 -4.94 -0.92
CA LEU A 116 11.36 -3.49 -0.95
C LEU A 116 11.87 -2.93 0.38
N GLY A 117 11.38 -3.43 1.52
CA GLY A 117 11.84 -3.04 2.84
C GLY A 117 13.30 -3.43 3.09
N THR A 118 13.72 -4.62 2.66
CA THR A 118 15.11 -5.06 2.71
C THR A 118 15.99 -4.17 1.84
N ASP A 119 15.59 -3.95 0.61
CA ASP A 119 16.34 -3.13 -0.35
C ASP A 119 16.47 -1.67 0.11
N THR A 120 15.41 -1.10 0.70
CA THR A 120 15.44 0.24 1.30
C THR A 120 16.46 0.35 2.43
N ARG A 121 16.64 -0.69 3.24
CA ARG A 121 17.64 -0.73 4.31
C ARG A 121 19.06 -0.90 3.78
N GLU A 122 19.26 -1.75 2.79
CA GLU A 122 20.57 -2.03 2.22
C GLU A 122 21.11 -0.86 1.38
N LEU A 123 20.24 -0.14 0.71
CA LEU A 123 20.61 1.03 -0.10
C LEU A 123 20.70 2.33 0.71
N ALA A 124 20.44 2.32 2.02
CA ALA A 124 20.65 3.49 2.87
C ALA A 124 22.07 4.02 2.68
N VAL A 125 22.22 5.34 2.59
CA VAL A 125 23.49 5.97 2.22
C VAL A 125 24.32 6.21 3.47
N HIS A 126 25.45 5.50 3.56
CA HIS A 126 26.45 5.69 4.60
C HIS A 126 27.45 6.79 4.20
N LEU A 127 27.70 7.73 5.12
CA LEU A 127 28.62 8.85 4.96
C LEU A 127 29.61 8.87 6.13
N GLY A 128 30.87 9.10 5.82
CA GLY A 128 31.94 9.09 6.82
C GLY A 128 32.12 10.42 7.55
N GLU A 129 31.90 11.52 6.86
CA GLU A 129 32.26 12.85 7.31
C GLU A 129 31.05 13.77 7.46
N ALA A 130 31.04 14.59 8.51
CA ALA A 130 29.97 15.56 8.75
C ALA A 130 29.84 16.62 7.63
N ASP A 131 30.92 16.91 6.93
CA ASP A 131 30.95 17.85 5.80
C ASP A 131 30.06 17.41 4.63
N GLU A 132 29.83 16.09 4.47
CA GLU A 132 28.94 15.56 3.45
C GLU A 132 27.45 15.82 3.75
N LEU A 133 27.14 16.23 5.00
CA LEU A 133 25.80 16.55 5.49
C LEU A 133 25.52 18.06 5.57
N LYS A 134 26.44 18.92 5.09
CA LYS A 134 26.23 20.36 5.09
C LYS A 134 24.89 20.73 4.47
N GLY A 135 24.19 21.68 5.12
CA GLY A 135 22.86 22.13 4.76
C GLY A 135 21.74 21.43 5.55
N LEU A 136 21.99 20.28 6.18
CA LEU A 136 21.05 19.65 7.09
C LEU A 136 21.06 20.34 8.46
N SER A 137 19.91 20.27 9.17
CA SER A 137 19.82 20.75 10.55
C SER A 137 20.60 19.84 11.51
N GLU A 138 20.95 20.38 12.68
CA GLU A 138 21.63 19.60 13.75
C GLU A 138 20.83 18.35 14.14
N ASP A 139 19.50 18.46 14.22
CA ASP A 139 18.62 17.31 14.51
C ASP A 139 18.67 16.23 13.42
N GLN A 140 18.74 16.63 12.16
CA GLN A 140 18.86 15.69 11.04
C GLN A 140 20.22 14.97 11.04
N ILE A 141 21.29 15.70 11.36
CA ILE A 141 22.64 15.14 11.48
C ILE A 141 22.71 14.18 12.67
N ALA A 142 22.18 14.56 13.84
CA ALA A 142 22.11 13.73 15.03
C ALA A 142 21.29 12.44 14.77
N ALA A 143 20.17 12.55 14.08
CA ALA A 143 19.35 11.40 13.69
C ALA A 143 20.08 10.47 12.71
N ALA A 144 20.91 11.00 11.80
CA ALA A 144 21.71 10.20 10.90
C ALA A 144 22.84 9.46 11.65
N ALA A 145 23.49 10.10 12.63
CA ALA A 145 24.48 9.47 13.49
C ALA A 145 23.86 8.36 14.35
N THR A 146 22.68 8.61 14.94
CA THR A 146 21.95 7.60 15.72
C THR A 146 21.65 6.36 14.89
N ARG A 147 21.17 6.52 13.64
CA ARG A 147 20.88 5.39 12.73
C ARG A 147 22.13 4.60 12.35
N ALA A 148 23.29 5.26 12.18
CA ALA A 148 24.56 4.54 11.97
C ALA A 148 24.91 3.71 13.20
N GLY A 149 24.79 4.30 14.40
CA GLY A 149 25.04 3.60 15.67
C GLY A 149 24.12 2.40 15.91
N GLU A 150 22.86 2.46 15.50
CA GLU A 150 21.90 1.33 15.56
C GLU A 150 22.32 0.13 14.69
N ARG A 151 23.26 0.34 13.76
CA ARG A 151 23.87 -0.70 12.92
C ARG A 151 25.30 -1.05 13.31
N ASP A 152 25.78 -0.57 14.44
CA ASP A 152 27.17 -0.70 14.86
C ASP A 152 28.17 -0.08 13.82
N GLU A 153 27.72 0.93 13.07
CA GLU A 153 28.50 1.66 12.07
C GLU A 153 28.92 3.03 12.62
N SER A 154 30.13 3.48 12.27
CA SER A 154 30.59 4.84 12.55
C SER A 154 30.12 5.80 11.44
N GLY A 155 30.03 7.10 11.74
CA GLY A 155 29.61 8.11 10.78
C GLY A 155 28.11 8.34 10.78
N TYR A 156 27.50 8.46 9.60
CA TYR A 156 26.14 8.90 9.42
C TYR A 156 25.40 8.02 8.43
N LEU A 157 24.14 7.71 8.69
CA LEU A 157 23.30 6.91 7.80
C LEU A 157 22.04 7.68 7.38
N LEU A 158 21.94 7.99 6.08
CA LEU A 158 20.74 8.58 5.49
C LEU A 158 19.82 7.47 5.00
N GLY A 159 18.65 7.33 5.64
CA GLY A 159 17.61 6.40 5.23
C GLY A 159 16.90 6.85 3.95
N LEU A 160 16.35 5.89 3.21
CA LEU A 160 15.64 6.13 1.95
C LEU A 160 14.11 6.10 2.08
N ASN A 161 13.57 6.29 3.28
CA ASN A 161 12.14 6.43 3.47
C ASN A 161 11.67 7.78 2.88
N ASN A 162 10.43 7.83 2.38
CA ASN A 162 9.90 9.01 1.71
C ASN A 162 10.11 10.31 2.51
N PHE A 163 9.84 10.30 3.80
CA PHE A 163 10.03 11.47 4.65
C PHE A 163 11.52 11.87 4.81
N THR A 164 12.41 10.88 4.99
CA THR A 164 13.82 11.16 5.19
C THR A 164 14.46 11.65 3.90
N GLN A 165 14.22 10.98 2.80
CA GLN A 165 14.81 11.32 1.51
C GLN A 165 14.39 12.71 1.01
N GLN A 166 13.10 13.03 1.04
CA GLN A 166 12.60 14.33 0.56
C GLN A 166 13.12 15.49 1.42
N LEU A 167 13.19 15.29 2.73
CA LEU A 167 13.67 16.31 3.66
C LEU A 167 15.18 16.57 3.58
N VAL A 168 15.98 15.61 3.10
CA VAL A 168 17.43 15.79 3.01
C VAL A 168 17.89 16.26 1.64
N LEU A 169 17.20 15.90 0.55
CA LEU A 169 17.63 16.27 -0.81
C LEU A 169 17.60 17.78 -1.06
N GLY A 170 16.63 18.51 -0.50
CA GLY A 170 16.51 19.95 -0.68
C GLY A 170 17.66 20.73 -0.03
N PRO A 171 17.91 20.56 1.29
CA PRO A 171 18.89 21.37 2.01
C PRO A 171 20.34 20.92 1.84
N LEU A 172 20.62 19.66 1.45
CA LEU A 172 22.00 19.18 1.25
C LEU A 172 22.75 20.05 0.24
N GLU A 173 23.91 20.60 0.66
CA GLU A 173 24.78 21.43 -0.19
C GLU A 173 25.63 20.60 -1.16
N SER A 174 26.06 19.40 -0.73
CA SER A 174 26.87 18.48 -1.55
C SER A 174 26.05 17.89 -2.70
N ALA A 175 26.38 18.28 -3.93
CA ALA A 175 25.76 17.68 -5.13
C ALA A 175 26.03 16.17 -5.24
N ALA A 176 27.23 15.73 -4.85
CA ALA A 176 27.61 14.32 -4.88
C ALA A 176 26.77 13.50 -3.88
N THR A 177 26.53 14.02 -2.68
CA THR A 177 25.67 13.37 -1.69
C THR A 177 24.23 13.31 -2.16
N ARG A 178 23.69 14.41 -2.73
CA ARG A 178 22.34 14.42 -3.32
C ARG A 178 22.20 13.37 -4.43
N GLU A 179 23.17 13.30 -5.34
CA GLU A 179 23.18 12.32 -6.43
C GLU A 179 23.22 10.88 -5.87
N HIS A 180 24.05 10.61 -4.87
CA HIS A 180 24.14 9.29 -4.24
C HIS A 180 22.80 8.88 -3.62
N VAL A 181 22.19 9.75 -2.81
CA VAL A 181 20.87 9.50 -2.21
C VAL A 181 19.81 9.27 -3.28
N LEU A 182 19.76 10.09 -4.33
CA LEU A 182 18.79 9.95 -5.41
C LEU A 182 18.98 8.64 -6.19
N ARG A 183 20.21 8.30 -6.59
CA ARG A 183 20.52 7.06 -7.31
C ARG A 183 20.12 5.82 -6.52
N ASN A 184 20.48 5.76 -5.24
CA ASN A 184 20.11 4.65 -4.38
C ASN A 184 18.59 4.57 -4.19
N SER A 185 17.92 5.71 -4.04
CA SER A 185 16.47 5.74 -3.96
C SER A 185 15.78 5.22 -5.22
N MET A 186 16.26 5.60 -6.39
CA MET A 186 15.71 5.15 -7.69
C MET A 186 16.03 3.68 -7.99
N ALA A 187 17.09 3.12 -7.40
CA ALA A 187 17.49 1.73 -7.58
C ALA A 187 16.67 0.74 -6.76
N ARG A 188 15.91 1.22 -5.75
CA ARG A 188 15.10 0.36 -4.88
C ARG A 188 14.14 -0.52 -5.68
N GLY A 189 14.15 -1.80 -5.39
CA GLY A 189 13.29 -2.80 -6.03
C GLY A 189 13.67 -3.15 -7.48
N ALA A 190 14.79 -2.63 -8.01
CA ALA A 190 15.15 -2.81 -9.42
C ALA A 190 16.62 -3.14 -9.69
N ARG A 191 17.43 -3.43 -8.66
CA ARG A 191 18.88 -3.68 -8.81
C ARG A 191 19.28 -5.15 -8.96
N GLY A 192 18.32 -6.06 -8.97
CA GLY A 192 18.56 -7.51 -8.96
C GLY A 192 18.73 -8.08 -7.54
N GLY A 193 18.85 -9.40 -7.43
CA GLY A 193 18.96 -10.11 -6.16
C GLY A 193 17.64 -10.18 -5.38
N ASP A 194 17.73 -10.41 -4.07
CA ASP A 194 16.58 -10.64 -3.19
C ASP A 194 15.69 -9.40 -2.99
N GLY A 195 16.22 -8.21 -3.28
CA GLY A 195 15.48 -6.95 -3.23
C GLY A 195 14.74 -6.59 -4.52
N ASP A 196 14.89 -7.38 -5.60
CA ASP A 196 14.24 -7.07 -6.88
C ASP A 196 12.75 -7.42 -6.86
N THR A 197 11.92 -6.43 -7.11
CA THR A 197 10.45 -6.57 -7.04
C THR A 197 9.76 -6.57 -8.41
N ARG A 198 10.51 -6.52 -9.52
CA ARG A 198 9.93 -6.38 -10.87
C ARG A 198 9.07 -7.58 -11.28
N ALA A 199 9.46 -8.80 -10.88
CA ALA A 199 8.67 -10.01 -11.13
C ALA A 199 7.33 -9.94 -10.38
N GLN A 200 7.35 -9.60 -9.07
CA GLN A 200 6.15 -9.45 -8.27
C GLN A 200 5.20 -8.39 -8.83
N VAL A 201 5.72 -7.26 -9.32
CA VAL A 201 4.90 -6.22 -9.97
C VAL A 201 4.22 -6.77 -11.22
N SER A 202 4.92 -7.53 -12.05
CA SER A 202 4.36 -8.16 -13.25
C SER A 202 3.23 -9.13 -12.89
N ASP A 203 3.48 -10.03 -11.93
CA ASP A 203 2.53 -11.06 -11.52
C ASP A 203 1.29 -10.45 -10.84
N ILE A 204 1.48 -9.46 -9.95
CA ILE A 204 0.37 -8.70 -9.34
C ILE A 204 -0.48 -8.03 -10.42
N THR A 205 0.15 -7.44 -11.44
CA THR A 205 -0.57 -6.78 -12.53
C THR A 205 -1.40 -7.78 -13.34
N ALA A 206 -0.84 -8.95 -13.64
CA ALA A 206 -1.54 -10.02 -14.33
C ALA A 206 -2.74 -10.56 -13.53
N LEU A 207 -2.56 -10.84 -12.26
CA LEU A 207 -3.64 -11.31 -11.37
C LEU A 207 -4.74 -10.27 -11.21
N ARG A 208 -4.41 -9.00 -11.06
CA ARG A 208 -5.39 -7.90 -11.02
C ARG A 208 -6.20 -7.78 -12.31
N ALA A 209 -5.58 -8.03 -13.46
CA ALA A 209 -6.31 -8.06 -14.74
C ALA A 209 -7.29 -9.25 -14.80
N LEU A 210 -6.90 -10.43 -14.30
CA LEU A 210 -7.78 -11.59 -14.18
C LEU A 210 -8.94 -11.33 -13.22
N GLN A 211 -8.67 -10.74 -12.05
CA GLN A 211 -9.68 -10.34 -11.06
C GLN A 211 -10.73 -9.44 -11.69
N ALA A 212 -10.30 -8.37 -12.36
CA ALA A 212 -11.20 -7.43 -13.02
C ALA A 212 -12.07 -8.12 -14.10
N LYS A 213 -11.47 -9.01 -14.89
CA LYS A 213 -12.17 -9.76 -15.92
C LYS A 213 -13.23 -10.69 -15.34
N LEU A 214 -12.94 -11.42 -14.26
CA LEU A 214 -13.91 -12.27 -13.57
C LEU A 214 -15.11 -11.47 -13.05
N LEU A 215 -14.86 -10.25 -12.56
CA LEU A 215 -15.90 -9.34 -12.08
C LEU A 215 -16.64 -8.58 -13.19
N GLY A 216 -16.29 -8.82 -14.47
CA GLY A 216 -16.96 -8.20 -15.62
C GLY A 216 -16.46 -6.78 -15.95
N TYR A 217 -15.34 -6.35 -15.39
CA TYR A 217 -14.74 -5.06 -15.72
C TYR A 217 -13.77 -5.14 -16.89
N PRO A 218 -13.70 -4.10 -17.75
CA PRO A 218 -12.80 -4.09 -18.91
C PRO A 218 -11.30 -4.00 -18.51
N SER A 219 -11.00 -3.45 -17.33
CA SER A 219 -9.64 -3.32 -16.79
C SER A 219 -9.65 -3.26 -15.26
N TYR A 220 -8.48 -3.48 -14.66
CA TYR A 220 -8.34 -3.29 -13.21
C TYR A 220 -8.55 -1.83 -12.78
N SER A 221 -8.14 -0.86 -13.58
CA SER A 221 -8.40 0.56 -13.31
C SER A 221 -9.89 0.87 -13.28
N SER A 222 -10.67 0.29 -14.21
CA SER A 222 -12.13 0.41 -14.18
C SER A 222 -12.74 -0.15 -12.90
N TYR A 223 -12.30 -1.35 -12.48
CA TYR A 223 -12.72 -1.95 -11.20
C TYR A 223 -12.30 -1.11 -10.00
N ALA A 224 -11.04 -0.67 -9.95
CA ALA A 224 -10.50 0.02 -8.78
C ALA A 224 -11.08 1.42 -8.56
N ILE A 225 -11.44 2.12 -9.66
CA ILE A 225 -11.91 3.51 -9.61
C ILE A 225 -13.45 3.61 -9.53
N ASP A 226 -14.16 2.56 -9.89
CA ASP A 226 -15.63 2.53 -9.99
C ASP A 226 -16.34 3.11 -8.75
N ASN A 227 -15.89 2.76 -7.56
CA ASN A 227 -16.43 3.26 -6.29
C ASN A 227 -15.60 4.38 -5.63
N GLN A 228 -14.71 5.00 -6.38
CA GLN A 228 -13.95 6.16 -5.91
C GLN A 228 -14.63 7.48 -6.30
N THR A 229 -14.18 8.58 -5.71
CA THR A 229 -14.75 9.92 -5.96
C THR A 229 -14.80 10.30 -7.44
N ALA A 230 -13.85 9.85 -8.25
CA ALA A 230 -13.82 10.11 -9.69
C ALA A 230 -14.90 9.33 -10.46
N GLY A 231 -15.38 8.19 -9.96
CA GLY A 231 -16.41 7.37 -10.56
C GLY A 231 -16.04 6.63 -11.85
N GLY A 232 -14.77 6.74 -12.30
CA GLY A 232 -14.29 6.03 -13.47
C GLY A 232 -12.92 6.49 -13.98
N PRO A 233 -12.26 5.66 -14.81
CA PRO A 233 -10.90 5.96 -15.32
C PRO A 233 -10.82 7.23 -16.16
N ASP A 234 -11.82 7.50 -17.00
CA ASP A 234 -11.81 8.67 -17.87
C ASP A 234 -11.89 9.97 -17.07
N ALA A 235 -12.80 10.04 -16.08
CA ALA A 235 -12.89 11.19 -15.20
C ALA A 235 -11.61 11.39 -14.36
N ALA A 236 -10.98 10.30 -13.90
CA ALA A 236 -9.68 10.37 -13.22
C ALA A 236 -8.58 10.89 -14.15
N ALA A 237 -8.55 10.45 -15.42
CA ALA A 237 -7.61 10.92 -16.43
C ALA A 237 -7.82 12.41 -16.75
N ASP A 238 -9.07 12.87 -16.84
CA ASP A 238 -9.41 14.28 -17.07
C ASP A 238 -8.92 15.17 -15.93
N ILE A 239 -9.10 14.73 -14.67
CA ILE A 239 -8.58 15.45 -13.49
C ILE A 239 -7.06 15.58 -13.58
N VAL A 240 -6.34 14.48 -13.81
CA VAL A 240 -4.87 14.50 -13.95
C VAL A 240 -4.44 15.40 -15.10
N SER A 241 -5.09 15.27 -16.26
CA SER A 241 -4.76 16.06 -17.45
C SER A 241 -4.94 17.57 -17.24
N SER A 242 -5.96 17.96 -16.46
CA SER A 242 -6.20 19.36 -16.13
C SER A 242 -5.09 20.00 -15.28
N LEU A 243 -4.30 19.19 -14.58
CA LEU A 243 -3.19 19.63 -13.73
C LEU A 243 -1.86 19.78 -14.47
N ILE A 244 -1.72 19.17 -15.66
CA ILE A 244 -0.43 19.14 -16.39
C ILE A 244 0.02 20.56 -16.79
N ALA A 245 -0.86 21.35 -17.40
CA ALA A 245 -0.50 22.69 -17.86
C ALA A 245 -0.13 23.64 -16.72
N PRO A 246 -0.93 23.77 -15.63
CA PRO A 246 -0.56 24.61 -14.50
C PRO A 246 0.69 24.10 -13.76
N ALA A 247 0.89 22.78 -13.64
CA ALA A 247 2.09 22.22 -13.03
C ALA A 247 3.36 22.55 -13.82
N ASN A 248 3.30 22.45 -15.15
CA ASN A 248 4.43 22.81 -16.03
C ASN A 248 4.73 24.32 -15.98
N ALA A 249 3.70 25.17 -15.90
CA ALA A 249 3.90 26.60 -15.75
C ALA A 249 4.56 26.95 -14.39
N GLN A 250 4.14 26.30 -13.31
CA GLN A 250 4.75 26.47 -12.00
C GLN A 250 6.20 25.98 -11.98
N LEU A 251 6.50 24.82 -12.56
CA LEU A 251 7.85 24.29 -12.66
C LEU A 251 8.78 25.26 -13.43
N ALA A 252 8.31 25.83 -14.54
CA ALA A 252 9.09 26.81 -15.29
C ALA A 252 9.41 28.04 -14.44
N ALA A 253 8.44 28.56 -13.67
CA ALA A 253 8.65 29.70 -12.77
C ALA A 253 9.58 29.43 -11.59
N GLU A 254 9.73 28.16 -11.18
CA GLU A 254 10.65 27.75 -10.10
C GLU A 254 12.09 27.54 -10.61
N LEU A 255 12.28 27.33 -11.91
CA LEU A 255 13.59 27.11 -12.53
C LEU A 255 14.26 28.43 -12.98
N ASP A 256 13.52 29.53 -13.11
CA ASP A 256 14.01 30.89 -13.41
C ASP A 256 14.50 31.61 -12.13
#